data_8bd0fa4985fbda1dfbe72020cfec3378
#
_entry.id   8bd0fa4985fbda1dfbe72020cfec3378
#
_cell.length_a   1.000
_cell.length_b   1.000
_cell.length_c   1.000
_cell.angle_alpha   90.00
_cell.angle_beta   90.00
_cell.angle_gamma   90.00
#
_symmetry.space_group_name_H-M   'P 1'
#
loop_
_entity.id
_entity.type
_entity.pdbx_description
1 polymer ?
#
loop_
_entity_poly.entity_id
_entity_poly.type
_entity_poly.pdbx_seq_one_letter_code
_entity_poly.pdbx_strand_id
1 'polypeptide(L)'
;MCIRDSFKAMEVYLKRVWFSNGIHHHYGCEKFVPGFTPEFFRQALLSVDAATLPLAEGQTVEQLYEEVAPVIFDPKVMPKRVNQAAGEDLVLTSACNYYDGVTQQEAEAFYSAMKDPKDETPVSYGLNSRLVKENGKIQEKVWKVGGLYGAAIGKIVYWLKKAEGVAENPEQKAVIAKLIEFYETGDLKTFDDYAILWVKDLDSRIDFVNGFTESYGDPLGMKASWESLVNFKDLEATRRTEII
;
A
#
# COMPACT_ATOMS: atom_id res chain seq x y z
N MET A 1 31.82 19.54 2.75
CA MET A 1 31.49 18.47 3.73
C MET A 1 32.47 17.33 3.51
N CYS A 2 33.01 16.72 4.58
CA CYS A 2 33.91 15.58 4.43
C CYS A 2 33.16 14.35 3.90
N ILE A 3 33.80 13.53 3.04
CA ILE A 3 33.21 12.29 2.49
C ILE A 3 32.63 11.40 3.61
N ARG A 4 33.33 11.30 4.74
CA ARG A 4 32.86 10.54 5.91
C ARG A 4 31.58 11.09 6.51
N ASP A 5 31.41 12.42 6.54
CA ASP A 5 30.19 13.05 7.07
C ASP A 5 29.02 12.89 6.12
N SER A 6 29.28 12.99 4.80
CA SER A 6 28.27 12.74 3.76
C SER A 6 27.77 11.30 3.79
N PHE A 7 28.67 10.32 4.00
CA PHE A 7 28.30 8.92 4.13
C PHE A 7 27.40 8.67 5.35
N LYS A 8 27.76 9.22 6.52
CA LYS A 8 26.91 9.14 7.72
C LYS A 8 25.54 9.78 7.52
N ALA A 9 25.50 10.93 6.84
CA ALA A 9 24.24 11.60 6.54
C ALA A 9 23.36 10.75 5.59
N MET A 10 23.96 10.07 4.62
CA MET A 10 23.28 9.13 3.72
C MET A 10 22.73 7.92 4.48
N GLU A 11 23.50 7.35 5.42
CA GLU A 11 22.99 6.26 6.28
C GLU A 11 21.79 6.69 7.12
N VAL A 12 21.82 7.90 7.69
CA VAL A 12 20.68 8.44 8.46
C VAL A 12 19.44 8.62 7.57
N TYR A 13 19.64 9.16 6.36
CA TYR A 13 18.56 9.33 5.39
C TYR A 13 17.95 7.98 4.99
N LEU A 14 18.79 7.01 4.64
CA LEU A 14 18.37 5.65 4.27
C LEU A 14 17.55 4.99 5.39
N LYS A 15 18.01 5.11 6.65
CA LYS A 15 17.26 4.59 7.80
C LYS A 15 15.90 5.27 7.95
N ARG A 16 15.81 6.59 7.77
CA ARG A 16 14.51 7.29 7.78
C ARG A 16 13.58 6.79 6.71
N VAL A 17 14.07 6.65 5.46
CA VAL A 17 13.29 6.12 4.34
C VAL A 17 12.80 4.71 4.64
N TRP A 18 13.67 3.88 5.19
CA TRP A 18 13.34 2.49 5.52
C TRP A 18 12.26 2.39 6.61
N PHE A 19 12.47 3.10 7.74
CA PHE A 19 11.52 3.07 8.85
C PHE A 19 10.17 3.74 8.54
N SER A 20 10.13 4.67 7.59
CA SER A 20 8.90 5.36 7.16
C SER A 20 8.23 4.72 5.94
N ASN A 21 8.78 3.62 5.41
CA ASN A 21 8.32 2.98 4.17
C ASN A 21 8.24 3.94 2.98
N GLY A 22 9.22 4.85 2.87
CA GLY A 22 9.30 5.83 1.79
C GLY A 22 10.00 7.11 2.17
N ILE A 23 10.08 8.03 1.21
CA ILE A 23 10.81 9.31 1.32
C ILE A 23 10.09 10.38 2.14
N HIS A 24 8.93 10.07 2.72
CA HIS A 24 8.09 10.99 3.49
C HIS A 24 7.94 10.54 4.93
N HIS A 25 7.78 11.51 5.82
CA HIS A 25 7.42 11.22 7.20
C HIS A 25 6.03 10.55 7.26
N HIS A 26 5.94 9.42 7.97
CA HIS A 26 4.75 8.57 7.92
C HIS A 26 3.51 9.19 8.58
N TYR A 27 3.67 10.15 9.51
CA TYR A 27 2.55 10.92 10.08
C TYR A 27 2.39 12.30 9.43
N GLY A 28 3.47 13.09 9.36
CA GLY A 28 3.43 14.47 8.86
C GLY A 28 3.33 14.57 7.34
N CYS A 29 3.57 13.47 6.61
CA CYS A 29 3.53 13.39 5.15
C CYS A 29 4.56 14.26 4.41
N GLU A 30 5.38 15.06 5.12
CA GLU A 30 6.43 15.88 4.52
C GLU A 30 7.61 15.03 4.04
N LYS A 31 8.25 15.50 2.97
CA LYS A 31 9.41 14.84 2.38
C LYS A 31 10.65 15.02 3.25
N PHE A 32 11.43 13.95 3.41
CA PHE A 32 12.72 14.04 4.07
C PHE A 32 13.73 14.84 3.25
N VAL A 33 14.44 15.74 3.91
CA VAL A 33 15.56 16.47 3.32
C VAL A 33 16.85 15.69 3.56
N PRO A 34 17.59 15.30 2.50
CA PRO A 34 18.85 14.61 2.66
C PRO A 34 19.93 15.54 3.23
N GLY A 35 20.73 15.03 4.15
CA GLY A 35 21.89 15.75 4.73
C GLY A 35 23.18 15.58 3.92
N PHE A 36 23.10 15.15 2.66
CA PHE A 36 24.23 14.97 1.72
C PHE A 36 23.88 15.62 0.39
N THR A 37 24.88 15.84 -0.47
CA THR A 37 24.69 16.55 -1.74
C THR A 37 24.34 15.61 -2.89
N PRO A 38 23.70 16.12 -3.98
CA PRO A 38 23.46 15.35 -5.21
C PRO A 38 24.77 14.82 -5.82
N GLU A 39 25.85 15.61 -5.80
CA GLU A 39 27.16 15.23 -6.35
C GLU A 39 27.76 14.05 -5.57
N PHE A 40 27.67 14.06 -4.24
CA PHE A 40 28.08 12.94 -3.42
C PHE A 40 27.30 11.68 -3.74
N PHE A 41 25.97 11.79 -3.85
CA PHE A 41 25.09 10.67 -4.18
C PHE A 41 25.42 10.08 -5.57
N ARG A 42 25.63 10.95 -6.58
CA ARG A 42 26.04 10.52 -7.92
C ARG A 42 27.35 9.75 -7.89
N GLN A 43 28.37 10.27 -7.20
CA GLN A 43 29.65 9.59 -7.06
C GLN A 43 29.53 8.25 -6.33
N ALA A 44 28.72 8.18 -5.30
CA ALA A 44 28.45 6.95 -4.57
C ALA A 44 27.80 5.89 -5.48
N LEU A 45 26.78 6.25 -6.26
CA LEU A 45 26.15 5.34 -7.22
C LEU A 45 27.12 4.84 -8.28
N LEU A 46 27.94 5.72 -8.85
CA LEU A 46 28.92 5.35 -9.89
C LEU A 46 30.09 4.49 -9.35
N SER A 47 30.30 4.48 -8.02
CA SER A 47 31.33 3.67 -7.38
C SER A 47 30.90 2.24 -7.04
N VAL A 48 29.59 1.94 -7.15
CA VAL A 48 29.03 0.62 -6.86
C VAL A 48 29.03 -0.24 -8.10
N ASP A 49 29.17 -1.55 -7.94
CA ASP A 49 29.00 -2.49 -9.05
C ASP A 49 27.57 -2.38 -9.61
N ALA A 50 27.46 -2.05 -10.89
CA ALA A 50 26.19 -1.88 -11.58
C ALA A 50 25.28 -3.12 -11.48
N ALA A 51 25.86 -4.33 -11.36
CA ALA A 51 25.11 -5.58 -11.21
C ALA A 51 24.34 -5.66 -9.87
N THR A 52 24.70 -4.83 -8.89
CA THR A 52 24.01 -4.78 -7.58
C THR A 52 22.90 -3.72 -7.54
N LEU A 53 22.77 -2.89 -8.57
CA LEU A 53 21.76 -1.84 -8.67
C LEU A 53 20.50 -2.36 -9.38
N PRO A 54 19.32 -1.83 -9.05
CA PRO A 54 18.04 -2.22 -9.65
C PRO A 54 17.84 -1.56 -11.03
N LEU A 55 18.79 -1.77 -11.94
CA LEU A 55 18.72 -1.21 -13.29
C LEU A 55 17.68 -1.95 -14.11
N ALA A 56 16.89 -1.20 -14.90
CA ALA A 56 16.06 -1.77 -15.93
C ALA A 56 16.93 -2.31 -17.10
N GLU A 57 16.36 -3.14 -17.95
CA GLU A 57 17.07 -3.67 -19.12
C GLU A 57 17.57 -2.53 -20.02
N GLY A 58 18.89 -2.47 -20.22
CA GLY A 58 19.55 -1.42 -21.00
C GLY A 58 19.73 -0.07 -20.29
N GLN A 59 19.30 0.07 -19.03
CA GLN A 59 19.48 1.29 -18.25
C GLN A 59 20.92 1.41 -17.72
N THR A 60 21.49 2.60 -17.85
CA THR A 60 22.79 2.92 -17.24
C THR A 60 22.64 3.44 -15.81
N VAL A 61 23.73 3.38 -15.02
CA VAL A 61 23.76 3.95 -13.66
C VAL A 61 23.49 5.46 -13.67
N GLU A 62 23.95 6.17 -14.70
CA GLU A 62 23.70 7.59 -14.86
C GLU A 62 22.22 7.89 -15.11
N GLN A 63 21.56 7.09 -15.95
CA GLN A 63 20.11 7.21 -16.16
C GLN A 63 19.31 6.91 -14.90
N LEU A 64 19.73 5.93 -14.12
CA LEU A 64 19.13 5.69 -12.79
C LEU A 64 19.30 6.92 -11.87
N TYR A 65 20.50 7.54 -11.86
CA TYR A 65 20.71 8.75 -11.09
C TYR A 65 19.80 9.90 -11.56
N GLU A 66 19.68 10.14 -12.87
CA GLU A 66 18.81 11.17 -13.44
C GLU A 66 17.33 10.96 -13.08
N GLU A 67 16.90 9.72 -12.97
CA GLU A 67 15.55 9.35 -12.57
C GLU A 67 15.29 9.61 -11.06
N VAL A 68 16.21 9.18 -10.17
CA VAL A 68 15.95 9.22 -8.73
C VAL A 68 16.38 10.52 -8.05
N ALA A 69 17.35 11.25 -8.60
CA ALA A 69 17.89 12.46 -7.98
C ALA A 69 16.83 13.57 -7.80
N PRO A 70 15.94 13.88 -8.76
CA PRO A 70 14.87 14.84 -8.57
C PRO A 70 13.91 14.41 -7.44
N VAL A 71 13.62 13.12 -7.35
CA VAL A 71 12.76 12.56 -6.31
C VAL A 71 13.37 12.75 -4.92
N ILE A 72 14.69 12.61 -4.80
CA ILE A 72 15.40 12.74 -3.51
C ILE A 72 15.65 14.22 -3.15
N PHE A 73 16.10 15.03 -4.10
CA PHE A 73 16.68 16.35 -3.81
C PHE A 73 15.78 17.53 -4.15
N ASP A 74 14.87 17.41 -5.13
CA ASP A 74 13.98 18.52 -5.49
C ASP A 74 12.79 18.59 -4.52
N PRO A 75 12.66 19.65 -3.72
CA PRO A 75 11.55 19.80 -2.78
C PRO A 75 10.18 19.99 -3.46
N LYS A 76 10.15 20.24 -4.76
CA LYS A 76 8.90 20.40 -5.53
C LYS A 76 8.42 19.10 -6.15
N VAL A 77 9.31 18.11 -6.26
CA VAL A 77 8.95 16.78 -6.79
C VAL A 77 8.44 15.92 -5.65
N MET A 78 7.21 15.45 -5.74
CA MET A 78 6.56 14.65 -4.71
C MET A 78 6.68 15.27 -3.30
N PRO A 79 6.22 16.53 -3.10
CA PRO A 79 6.48 17.28 -1.86
C PRO A 79 5.82 16.67 -0.63
N LYS A 80 4.69 15.97 -0.81
CA LYS A 80 3.94 15.29 0.25
C LYS A 80 3.56 13.87 -0.15
N ARG A 81 3.51 12.97 0.79
CA ARG A 81 2.96 11.62 0.58
C ARG A 81 1.48 11.67 0.24
N VAL A 82 0.71 12.40 1.05
CA VAL A 82 -0.72 12.65 0.87
C VAL A 82 -0.95 14.15 1.03
N ASN A 83 -1.49 14.79 0.00
CA ASN A 83 -1.90 16.18 0.02
C ASN A 83 -3.42 16.26 0.16
N GLN A 84 -3.89 17.13 1.06
CA GLN A 84 -5.32 17.41 1.29
C GLN A 84 -5.59 18.92 1.28
N ALA A 85 -4.73 19.72 0.63
CA ALA A 85 -4.89 21.15 0.55
C ALA A 85 -6.07 21.52 -0.36
N ALA A 86 -6.93 22.42 0.12
CA ALA A 86 -8.06 22.90 -0.67
C ALA A 86 -7.59 23.67 -1.92
N GLY A 87 -8.26 23.44 -3.05
CA GLY A 87 -7.98 24.13 -4.31
C GLY A 87 -6.85 23.55 -5.15
N GLU A 88 -6.26 22.42 -4.73
CA GLU A 88 -5.28 21.67 -5.49
C GLU A 88 -5.89 20.35 -6.02
N ASP A 89 -5.32 19.79 -7.09
CA ASP A 89 -5.61 18.42 -7.48
C ASP A 89 -4.90 17.47 -6.51
N LEU A 90 -5.67 16.81 -5.65
CA LEU A 90 -5.15 15.98 -4.57
C LEU A 90 -4.40 14.75 -5.07
N VAL A 91 -4.77 14.24 -6.25
CA VAL A 91 -4.13 13.08 -6.87
C VAL A 91 -2.78 13.45 -7.45
N LEU A 92 -2.73 14.52 -8.25
CA LEU A 92 -1.48 14.94 -8.92
C LEU A 92 -0.43 15.50 -7.96
N THR A 93 -0.86 16.04 -6.81
CA THR A 93 0.03 16.64 -5.80
C THR A 93 0.42 15.69 -4.65
N SER A 94 -0.09 14.46 -4.66
CA SER A 94 0.27 13.40 -3.73
C SER A 94 1.25 12.41 -4.36
N ALA A 95 2.20 11.92 -3.55
CA ALA A 95 3.20 10.94 -3.98
C ALA A 95 2.74 9.48 -3.82
N CYS A 96 1.44 9.23 -3.64
CA CYS A 96 0.89 7.88 -3.59
C CYS A 96 0.90 7.23 -4.98
N ASN A 97 0.96 5.89 -5.01
CA ASN A 97 1.00 5.11 -6.26
C ASN A 97 -0.34 4.47 -6.63
N TYR A 98 -1.43 4.98 -6.08
CA TYR A 98 -2.78 4.46 -6.33
C TYR A 98 -3.36 4.91 -7.68
N TYR A 99 -2.81 5.99 -8.24
CA TYR A 99 -3.26 6.60 -9.49
C TYR A 99 -2.08 6.75 -10.46
N ASP A 100 -2.33 6.57 -11.75
CA ASP A 100 -1.32 6.69 -12.79
C ASP A 100 -1.90 7.36 -14.03
N GLY A 101 -1.40 8.56 -14.35
CA GLY A 101 -1.90 9.37 -15.46
C GLY A 101 -3.35 9.85 -15.31
N VAL A 102 -3.90 9.85 -14.10
CA VAL A 102 -5.30 10.20 -13.77
C VAL A 102 -5.31 11.43 -12.89
N THR A 103 -6.19 12.39 -13.17
CA THR A 103 -6.48 13.53 -12.31
C THR A 103 -7.50 13.19 -11.22
N GLN A 104 -7.62 14.04 -10.19
CA GLN A 104 -8.66 13.91 -9.17
C GLN A 104 -10.06 13.86 -9.80
N GLN A 105 -10.37 14.80 -10.69
CA GLN A 105 -11.67 14.89 -11.35
C GLN A 105 -12.00 13.63 -12.15
N GLU A 106 -11.02 13.07 -12.86
CA GLU A 106 -11.20 11.83 -13.61
C GLU A 106 -11.44 10.62 -12.69
N ALA A 107 -10.72 10.54 -11.58
CA ALA A 107 -10.91 9.47 -10.60
C ALA A 107 -12.29 9.53 -9.95
N GLU A 108 -12.70 10.72 -9.49
CA GLU A 108 -14.02 10.94 -8.89
C GLU A 108 -15.16 10.63 -9.87
N ALA A 109 -15.04 11.05 -11.14
CA ALA A 109 -16.02 10.76 -12.19
C ALA A 109 -16.11 9.25 -12.47
N PHE A 110 -14.96 8.57 -12.55
CA PHE A 110 -14.90 7.13 -12.80
C PHE A 110 -15.64 6.34 -11.72
N TYR A 111 -15.36 6.59 -10.44
CA TYR A 111 -16.01 5.87 -9.34
C TYR A 111 -17.45 6.32 -9.10
N SER A 112 -17.78 7.56 -9.37
CA SER A 112 -19.16 8.04 -9.29
C SER A 112 -20.07 7.33 -10.31
N ALA A 113 -19.55 7.04 -11.49
CA ALA A 113 -20.31 6.31 -12.53
C ALA A 113 -20.58 4.83 -12.17
N MET A 114 -19.84 4.25 -11.22
CA MET A 114 -20.07 2.88 -10.73
C MET A 114 -21.17 2.78 -9.67
N LYS A 115 -21.51 3.89 -9.02
CA LYS A 115 -22.46 3.91 -7.90
C LYS A 115 -23.92 3.85 -8.43
N ASP A 116 -24.69 2.91 -7.92
CA ASP A 116 -26.16 2.91 -8.09
C ASP A 116 -26.77 3.71 -6.93
N PRO A 117 -27.48 4.83 -7.17
CA PRO A 117 -28.11 5.60 -6.11
C PRO A 117 -29.20 4.84 -5.32
N LYS A 118 -29.64 3.68 -5.83
CA LYS A 118 -30.63 2.83 -5.17
C LYS A 118 -30.00 1.71 -4.34
N ASP A 119 -28.68 1.53 -4.44
CA ASP A 119 -27.97 0.53 -3.65
C ASP A 119 -27.74 1.10 -2.24
N GLU A 120 -28.41 0.51 -1.25
CA GLU A 120 -28.28 0.89 0.16
C GLU A 120 -27.02 0.31 0.82
N THR A 121 -26.33 -0.62 0.16
CA THR A 121 -25.14 -1.31 0.67
C THR A 121 -24.01 -1.35 -0.37
N PRO A 122 -23.60 -0.18 -0.92
CA PRO A 122 -22.59 -0.15 -1.96
C PRO A 122 -21.24 -0.64 -1.43
N VAL A 123 -20.51 -1.37 -2.26
CA VAL A 123 -19.14 -1.78 -1.96
C VAL A 123 -18.20 -0.58 -1.97
N SER A 124 -17.05 -0.71 -1.30
CA SER A 124 -15.98 0.30 -1.29
C SER A 124 -15.22 0.32 -2.62
N TYR A 125 -15.84 0.88 -3.68
CA TYR A 125 -15.25 0.95 -5.01
C TYR A 125 -13.82 1.51 -4.99
N GLY A 126 -12.90 0.80 -5.65
CA GLY A 126 -11.49 1.21 -5.77
C GLY A 126 -10.58 0.71 -4.66
N LEU A 127 -11.11 0.09 -3.60
CA LEU A 127 -10.37 -0.28 -2.38
C LEU A 127 -9.11 -1.11 -2.66
N ASN A 128 -9.20 -2.09 -3.55
CA ASN A 128 -8.15 -3.06 -3.88
C ASN A 128 -7.62 -2.91 -5.31
N SER A 129 -7.47 -1.68 -5.78
CA SER A 129 -7.03 -1.43 -7.15
C SER A 129 -6.16 -0.19 -7.29
N ARG A 130 -5.35 -0.16 -8.36
CA ARG A 130 -4.73 1.03 -8.90
C ARG A 130 -5.56 1.53 -10.08
N LEU A 131 -5.86 2.82 -10.14
CA LEU A 131 -6.54 3.44 -11.26
C LEU A 131 -5.50 3.98 -12.24
N VAL A 132 -5.55 3.53 -13.49
CA VAL A 132 -4.57 3.91 -14.50
C VAL A 132 -5.24 4.46 -15.76
N LYS A 133 -4.59 5.40 -16.43
CA LYS A 133 -5.00 5.90 -17.75
C LYS A 133 -4.01 5.45 -18.81
N GLU A 134 -4.38 4.44 -19.57
CA GLU A 134 -3.59 3.85 -20.64
C GLU A 134 -4.26 4.11 -21.97
N ASN A 135 -3.53 4.69 -22.94
CA ASN A 135 -4.05 5.02 -24.27
C ASN A 135 -5.36 5.85 -24.23
N GLY A 136 -5.45 6.78 -23.28
CA GLY A 136 -6.63 7.64 -23.08
C GLY A 136 -7.83 6.96 -22.40
N LYS A 137 -7.73 5.68 -22.04
CA LYS A 137 -8.77 4.94 -21.33
C LYS A 137 -8.42 4.75 -19.85
N ILE A 138 -9.35 5.08 -18.98
CA ILE A 138 -9.23 4.86 -17.52
C ILE A 138 -9.73 3.46 -17.18
N GLN A 139 -8.95 2.72 -16.40
CA GLN A 139 -9.28 1.36 -15.97
C GLN A 139 -8.62 1.02 -14.63
N GLU A 140 -9.22 0.07 -13.91
CA GLU A 140 -8.63 -0.47 -12.70
C GLU A 140 -7.65 -1.62 -12.99
N LYS A 141 -6.53 -1.60 -12.29
CA LYS A 141 -5.62 -2.75 -12.16
C LYS A 141 -5.85 -3.35 -10.77
N VAL A 142 -6.69 -4.35 -10.70
CA VAL A 142 -7.11 -4.97 -9.43
C VAL A 142 -5.98 -5.78 -8.82
N TRP A 143 -5.82 -5.69 -7.51
CA TRP A 143 -4.87 -6.45 -6.71
C TRP A 143 -5.49 -7.79 -6.33
N LYS A 144 -5.08 -8.84 -7.03
CA LYS A 144 -5.58 -10.21 -6.87
C LYS A 144 -4.61 -11.23 -7.45
N VAL A 145 -4.88 -12.50 -7.25
CA VAL A 145 -4.16 -13.57 -7.95
C VAL A 145 -4.29 -13.36 -9.46
N GLY A 146 -3.16 -13.37 -10.17
CA GLY A 146 -3.11 -13.11 -11.62
C GLY A 146 -3.32 -11.64 -12.02
N GLY A 147 -3.56 -10.73 -11.08
CA GLY A 147 -3.63 -9.28 -11.30
C GLY A 147 -2.37 -8.56 -10.84
N LEU A 148 -2.49 -7.27 -10.55
CA LEU A 148 -1.40 -6.47 -10.00
C LEU A 148 -1.00 -7.03 -8.62
N TYR A 149 0.30 -7.15 -8.34
CA TYR A 149 0.88 -7.85 -7.19
C TYR A 149 0.51 -9.34 -7.07
N GLY A 150 0.05 -9.97 -8.15
CA GLY A 150 -0.46 -11.35 -8.16
C GLY A 150 0.50 -12.39 -7.58
N ALA A 151 1.81 -12.25 -7.79
CA ALA A 151 2.81 -13.16 -7.22
C ALA A 151 2.86 -13.11 -5.68
N ALA A 152 2.79 -11.91 -5.09
CA ALA A 152 2.75 -11.72 -3.64
C ALA A 152 1.42 -12.23 -3.06
N ILE A 153 0.29 -11.88 -3.69
CA ILE A 153 -1.05 -12.31 -3.28
C ILE A 153 -1.18 -13.84 -3.38
N GLY A 154 -0.60 -14.46 -4.40
CA GLY A 154 -0.55 -15.92 -4.52
C GLY A 154 0.15 -16.61 -3.34
N LYS A 155 1.19 -15.97 -2.75
CA LYS A 155 1.83 -16.46 -1.52
C LYS A 155 0.92 -16.32 -0.30
N ILE A 156 0.16 -15.23 -0.21
CA ILE A 156 -0.85 -15.03 0.85
C ILE A 156 -1.89 -16.16 0.76
N VAL A 157 -2.46 -16.38 -0.41
CA VAL A 157 -3.46 -17.44 -0.66
C VAL A 157 -2.90 -18.83 -0.32
N TYR A 158 -1.64 -19.10 -0.67
CA TYR A 158 -1.00 -20.37 -0.29
C TYR A 158 -1.01 -20.62 1.22
N TRP A 159 -0.67 -19.59 2.02
CA TRP A 159 -0.67 -19.73 3.48
C TRP A 159 -2.07 -19.73 4.08
N LEU A 160 -3.01 -18.96 3.52
CA LEU A 160 -4.41 -19.01 3.93
C LEU A 160 -5.03 -20.40 3.71
N LYS A 161 -4.73 -21.08 2.59
CA LYS A 161 -5.16 -22.46 2.35
C LYS A 161 -4.58 -23.45 3.38
N LYS A 162 -3.38 -23.19 3.90
CA LYS A 162 -2.83 -23.98 5.02
C LYS A 162 -3.57 -23.68 6.32
N ALA A 163 -3.85 -22.42 6.60
CA ALA A 163 -4.59 -22.00 7.79
C ALA A 163 -6.03 -22.55 7.78
N GLU A 164 -6.71 -22.54 6.64
CA GLU A 164 -8.04 -23.16 6.48
C GLU A 164 -8.07 -24.63 6.90
N GLY A 165 -7.00 -25.37 6.59
CA GLY A 165 -6.86 -26.80 6.94
C GLY A 165 -6.68 -27.06 8.43
N VAL A 166 -6.37 -26.05 9.25
CA VAL A 166 -6.15 -26.14 10.71
C VAL A 166 -7.04 -25.16 11.49
N ALA A 167 -8.10 -24.65 10.87
CA ALA A 167 -9.06 -23.77 11.51
C ALA A 167 -9.67 -24.40 12.78
N GLU A 168 -9.87 -23.60 13.82
CA GLU A 168 -10.31 -24.04 15.14
C GLU A 168 -11.76 -24.54 15.15
N ASN A 169 -12.58 -23.95 14.27
CA ASN A 169 -14.02 -24.24 14.17
C ASN A 169 -14.52 -23.97 12.74
N PRO A 170 -15.76 -24.36 12.40
CA PRO A 170 -16.34 -24.14 11.08
C PRO A 170 -16.51 -22.65 10.70
N GLU A 171 -16.76 -21.79 11.67
CA GLU A 171 -16.94 -20.35 11.50
C GLU A 171 -15.62 -19.71 11.04
N GLN A 172 -14.52 -19.94 11.73
CA GLN A 172 -13.20 -19.48 11.33
C GLN A 172 -12.79 -20.03 9.97
N LYS A 173 -13.11 -21.30 9.71
CA LYS A 173 -12.86 -21.91 8.41
C LYS A 173 -13.59 -21.16 7.30
N ALA A 174 -14.85 -20.78 7.51
CA ALA A 174 -15.65 -20.03 6.54
C ALA A 174 -15.08 -18.60 6.30
N VAL A 175 -14.60 -17.94 7.36
CA VAL A 175 -13.90 -16.65 7.27
C VAL A 175 -12.67 -16.77 6.37
N ILE A 176 -11.81 -17.76 6.61
CA ILE A 176 -10.58 -17.96 5.84
C ILE A 176 -10.91 -18.31 4.38
N ALA A 177 -11.87 -19.19 4.14
CA ALA A 177 -12.31 -19.57 2.79
C ALA A 177 -12.82 -18.36 1.99
N LYS A 178 -13.62 -17.48 2.61
CA LYS A 178 -14.12 -16.28 1.97
C LYS A 178 -13.01 -15.26 1.67
N LEU A 179 -12.03 -15.13 2.54
CA LEU A 179 -10.84 -14.30 2.29
C LEU A 179 -9.99 -14.85 1.13
N ILE A 180 -9.82 -16.16 1.01
CA ILE A 180 -9.17 -16.79 -0.14
C ILE A 180 -9.90 -16.43 -1.44
N GLU A 181 -11.22 -16.59 -1.45
CA GLU A 181 -12.07 -16.25 -2.61
C GLU A 181 -11.89 -14.78 -3.01
N PHE A 182 -11.86 -13.85 -2.05
CA PHE A 182 -11.58 -12.44 -2.31
C PHE A 182 -10.22 -12.23 -3.00
N TYR A 183 -9.15 -12.83 -2.50
CA TYR A 183 -7.84 -12.68 -3.12
C TYR A 183 -7.73 -13.33 -4.50
N GLU A 184 -8.48 -14.39 -4.76
CA GLU A 184 -8.54 -15.04 -6.07
C GLU A 184 -9.37 -14.25 -7.08
N THR A 185 -10.49 -13.67 -6.67
CA THR A 185 -11.42 -12.96 -7.56
C THR A 185 -11.16 -11.45 -7.63
N GLY A 186 -10.74 -10.84 -6.52
CA GLY A 186 -10.66 -9.38 -6.35
C GLY A 186 -12.02 -8.71 -6.19
N ASP A 187 -13.09 -9.48 -5.96
CA ASP A 187 -14.45 -8.98 -5.83
C ASP A 187 -14.71 -8.35 -4.46
N LEU A 188 -15.09 -7.08 -4.45
CA LEU A 188 -15.33 -6.31 -3.23
C LEU A 188 -16.58 -6.78 -2.46
N LYS A 189 -17.57 -7.34 -3.15
CA LYS A 189 -18.72 -7.94 -2.44
C LYS A 189 -18.29 -9.17 -1.64
N THR A 190 -17.41 -9.97 -2.20
CA THR A 190 -16.79 -11.09 -1.48
C THR A 190 -15.99 -10.62 -0.25
N PHE A 191 -15.36 -9.43 -0.33
CA PHE A 191 -14.65 -8.84 0.81
C PHE A 191 -15.62 -8.39 1.91
N ASP A 192 -16.76 -7.79 1.56
CA ASP A 192 -17.82 -7.46 2.52
C ASP A 192 -18.38 -8.72 3.19
N ASP A 193 -18.61 -9.78 2.43
CA ASP A 193 -19.09 -11.07 2.95
C ASP A 193 -18.05 -11.69 3.92
N TYR A 194 -16.75 -11.56 3.61
CA TYR A 194 -15.67 -11.94 4.52
C TYR A 194 -15.76 -11.14 5.84
N ALA A 195 -15.91 -9.82 5.77
CA ALA A 195 -15.99 -8.96 6.95
C ALA A 195 -17.21 -9.30 7.83
N ILE A 196 -18.36 -9.62 7.21
CA ILE A 196 -19.57 -10.04 7.92
C ILE A 196 -19.37 -11.37 8.64
N LEU A 197 -18.68 -12.33 8.03
CA LEU A 197 -18.34 -13.60 8.66
C LEU A 197 -17.35 -13.40 9.81
N TRP A 198 -16.32 -12.59 9.59
CA TRP A 198 -15.30 -12.30 10.60
C TRP A 198 -15.88 -11.68 11.86
N VAL A 199 -16.80 -10.70 11.74
CA VAL A 199 -17.46 -10.05 12.88
C VAL A 199 -18.29 -11.06 13.69
N LYS A 200 -18.75 -12.15 13.08
CA LYS A 200 -19.55 -13.19 13.75
C LYS A 200 -18.71 -14.28 14.42
N ASP A 201 -17.45 -14.40 14.09
CA ASP A 201 -16.53 -15.36 14.70
C ASP A 201 -16.00 -14.83 16.04
N LEU A 202 -16.76 -15.07 17.12
CA LEU A 202 -16.44 -14.61 18.47
C LEU A 202 -15.70 -15.67 19.30
N ASP A 203 -15.75 -16.94 18.90
CA ASP A 203 -15.28 -18.06 19.71
C ASP A 203 -13.86 -18.51 19.36
N SER A 204 -13.35 -18.17 18.20
CA SER A 204 -11.99 -18.50 17.81
C SER A 204 -10.95 -17.90 18.75
N ARG A 205 -9.94 -18.68 19.10
CA ARG A 205 -8.83 -18.24 19.94
C ARG A 205 -7.83 -17.38 19.19
N ILE A 206 -7.60 -17.72 17.92
CA ILE A 206 -6.76 -16.95 17.01
C ILE A 206 -7.68 -16.04 16.20
N ASP A 207 -7.43 -14.75 16.27
CA ASP A 207 -8.12 -13.73 15.48
C ASP A 207 -7.13 -13.01 14.57
N PHE A 208 -7.59 -12.55 13.41
CA PHE A 208 -6.72 -11.86 12.46
C PHE A 208 -7.48 -10.82 11.63
N VAL A 209 -6.80 -9.72 11.36
CA VAL A 209 -7.15 -8.79 10.28
C VAL A 209 -6.24 -9.09 9.10
N ASN A 210 -6.78 -9.17 7.90
CA ASN A 210 -6.00 -9.43 6.71
C ASN A 210 -6.75 -8.90 5.48
N GLY A 211 -6.19 -7.92 4.81
CA GLY A 211 -6.84 -7.33 3.64
C GLY A 211 -6.35 -5.94 3.27
N PHE A 212 -7.06 -5.32 2.35
CA PHE A 212 -6.88 -3.93 1.96
C PHE A 212 -7.85 -3.08 2.77
N THR A 213 -7.39 -2.51 3.89
CA THR A 213 -8.27 -1.92 4.92
C THR A 213 -7.96 -0.45 5.20
N GLU A 214 -6.68 -0.04 5.14
CA GLU A 214 -6.25 1.28 5.55
C GLU A 214 -6.23 2.28 4.38
N SER A 215 -7.25 3.15 4.29
CA SER A 215 -7.41 4.11 3.19
C SER A 215 -6.82 5.50 3.44
N TYR A 216 -6.29 5.79 4.62
CA TYR A 216 -5.72 7.12 4.94
C TYR A 216 -4.47 7.49 4.11
N GLY A 217 -3.85 6.53 3.43
CA GLY A 217 -2.76 6.76 2.49
C GLY A 217 -3.19 7.25 1.10
N ASP A 218 -4.48 7.24 0.82
CA ASP A 218 -5.06 7.76 -0.41
C ASP A 218 -5.63 9.17 -0.18
N PRO A 219 -5.26 10.19 -0.98
CA PRO A 219 -5.79 11.54 -0.84
C PRO A 219 -7.31 11.63 -1.03
N LEU A 220 -7.93 10.67 -1.73
CA LEU A 220 -9.38 10.57 -1.91
C LEU A 220 -10.06 9.62 -0.91
N GLY A 221 -9.29 8.91 -0.08
CA GLY A 221 -9.82 7.97 0.91
C GLY A 221 -10.52 6.74 0.32
N MET A 222 -10.28 6.40 -0.94
CA MET A 222 -10.96 5.34 -1.68
C MET A 222 -10.16 4.05 -1.77
N LYS A 223 -8.83 4.17 -1.88
CA LYS A 223 -7.91 3.05 -2.10
C LYS A 223 -7.17 2.71 -0.82
N ALA A 224 -7.04 1.42 -0.53
CA ALA A 224 -6.46 0.97 0.70
C ALA A 224 -5.07 0.33 0.54
N SER A 225 -4.23 0.50 1.55
CA SER A 225 -3.04 -0.32 1.72
C SER A 225 -3.39 -1.67 2.33
N TRP A 226 -2.58 -2.67 2.02
CA TRP A 226 -2.71 -3.99 2.62
C TRP A 226 -2.09 -4.02 4.01
N GLU A 227 -2.79 -4.67 4.92
CA GLU A 227 -2.28 -4.98 6.25
C GLU A 227 -2.63 -6.40 6.69
N SER A 228 -1.89 -6.90 7.66
CA SER A 228 -2.22 -8.14 8.37
C SER A 228 -1.76 -8.05 9.81
N LEU A 229 -2.66 -8.39 10.71
CA LEU A 229 -2.41 -8.48 12.13
C LEU A 229 -3.00 -9.80 12.64
N VAL A 230 -2.22 -10.56 13.41
CA VAL A 230 -2.67 -11.82 14.01
C VAL A 230 -2.56 -11.70 15.52
N ASN A 231 -3.65 -11.96 16.21
CA ASN A 231 -3.76 -11.98 17.66
C ASN A 231 -4.22 -13.35 18.15
N PHE A 232 -3.95 -13.65 19.40
CA PHE A 232 -4.54 -14.80 20.09
C PHE A 232 -5.05 -14.37 21.46
N LYS A 233 -6.18 -14.93 21.89
CA LYS A 233 -6.82 -14.61 23.16
C LYS A 233 -5.97 -15.11 24.33
N ASP A 234 -5.63 -14.23 25.25
CA ASP A 234 -5.25 -14.60 26.60
C ASP A 234 -6.55 -14.84 27.41
N LEU A 235 -6.91 -16.11 27.57
CA LEU A 235 -8.17 -16.49 28.18
C LEU A 235 -8.26 -16.06 29.67
N GLU A 236 -7.13 -15.92 30.37
CA GLU A 236 -7.13 -15.45 31.76
C GLU A 236 -7.33 -13.94 31.81
N ALA A 237 -6.63 -13.17 30.96
CA ALA A 237 -6.81 -11.73 30.87
C ALA A 237 -8.24 -11.38 30.41
N THR A 238 -8.80 -12.11 29.43
CA THR A 238 -10.18 -11.96 28.98
C THR A 238 -11.17 -12.15 30.13
N ARG A 239 -11.02 -13.22 30.90
CA ARG A 239 -11.88 -13.50 32.04
C ARG A 239 -11.80 -12.44 33.15
N ARG A 240 -10.64 -11.82 33.33
CA ARG A 240 -10.47 -10.70 34.26
C ARG A 240 -11.17 -9.43 33.78
N THR A 241 -11.17 -9.15 32.51
CA THR A 241 -11.85 -7.97 31.91
C THR A 241 -13.38 -8.12 31.88
N GLU A 242 -13.92 -9.35 31.87
CA GLU A 242 -15.35 -9.61 31.94
C GLU A 242 -15.96 -9.22 33.32
N ILE A 243 -15.12 -9.00 34.34
CA ILE A 243 -15.56 -8.64 35.70
C ILE A 243 -15.70 -7.12 35.87
N ILE A 244 -15.14 -6.32 34.96
CA ILE A 244 -15.16 -4.85 34.96
C ILE A 244 -16.39 -4.33 34.24
#